data_1618f31ad853ecbc5f92a5ae48f08802
#
_entry.id   1618f31ad853ecbc5f92a5ae48f08802
#
_cell.length_a   1.000
_cell.length_b   1.000
_cell.length_c   1.000
_cell.angle_alpha   90.00
_cell.angle_beta   90.00
_cell.angle_gamma   90.00
#
_symmetry.space_group_name_H-M   'P 1'
#
loop_
_entity.id
_entity.type
_entity.pdbx_description
1 polymer ?
#
loop_
_entity_poly.entity_id
_entity_poly.type
_entity_poly.pdbx_seq_one_letter_code
_entity_poly.pdbx_strand_id
1 'polypeptide(L)'
;LHTYYRILNGALNAAVRAEIIKVNPFTKINNSDKIRLPESKRSYMTIEEVRALIGTPMKNEAVKQAYLFSCFCGLRISDIISLKWKDVFVDRGQYRLAVSMQKTKEPIYLPLSPEALKWMPERGEKTSEDHVFDLPSPTMINTLLKPWAKAAGIDKRFSFHTSRHTFATMMLTLGADLYTTS
;
A
#
# COMPACT_ATOMS: atom_id res chain seq x y z
N LEU A 1 16.54 -16.13 -4.23
CA LEU A 1 16.53 -17.50 -4.78
C LEU A 1 15.15 -17.84 -5.35
N HIS A 2 14.05 -17.71 -4.58
CA HIS A 2 12.70 -18.04 -5.04
C HIS A 2 12.25 -17.27 -6.31
N THR A 3 12.63 -15.99 -6.48
CA THR A 3 12.30 -15.20 -7.67
C THR A 3 12.92 -15.83 -8.94
N TYR A 4 14.18 -16.22 -8.88
CA TYR A 4 14.85 -16.90 -9.98
C TYR A 4 14.22 -18.25 -10.30
N TYR A 5 13.85 -19.02 -9.27
CA TYR A 5 13.12 -20.27 -9.42
C TYR A 5 11.81 -20.08 -10.18
N ARG A 6 11.02 -19.05 -9.83
CA ARG A 6 9.77 -18.71 -10.54
C ARG A 6 9.98 -18.31 -11.99
N ILE A 7 11.00 -17.48 -12.26
CA ILE A 7 11.31 -17.03 -13.62
C ILE A 7 11.71 -18.22 -14.49
N LEU A 8 12.61 -19.06 -13.99
CA LEU A 8 13.06 -20.24 -14.71
C LEU A 8 11.90 -21.24 -14.96
N ASN A 9 11.10 -21.51 -13.95
CA ASN A 9 9.92 -22.37 -14.10
C ASN A 9 8.92 -21.79 -15.11
N GLY A 10 8.72 -20.48 -15.12
CA GLY A 10 7.88 -19.79 -16.10
C GLY A 10 8.42 -19.93 -17.54
N ALA A 11 9.73 -19.75 -17.71
CA ALA A 11 10.40 -19.93 -19.02
C ALA A 11 10.30 -21.38 -19.52
N LEU A 12 10.51 -22.37 -18.66
CA LEU A 12 10.36 -23.79 -19.02
C LEU A 12 8.92 -24.17 -19.38
N ASN A 13 7.92 -23.61 -18.66
CA ASN A 13 6.52 -23.79 -19.03
C ASN A 13 6.18 -23.13 -20.38
N ALA A 14 6.81 -22.00 -20.70
CA ALA A 14 6.65 -21.37 -22.03
C ALA A 14 7.29 -22.26 -23.13
N ALA A 15 8.46 -22.84 -22.87
CA ALA A 15 9.12 -23.77 -23.79
C ALA A 15 8.29 -25.05 -24.04
N VAL A 16 7.57 -25.55 -23.04
CA VAL A 16 6.62 -26.68 -23.23
C VAL A 16 5.44 -26.24 -24.12
N ARG A 17 4.87 -25.05 -23.87
CA ARG A 17 3.75 -24.56 -24.71
C ARG A 17 4.17 -24.26 -26.15
N ALA A 18 5.44 -23.91 -26.36
CA ALA A 18 6.02 -23.70 -27.69
C ALA A 18 6.55 -24.99 -28.32
N GLU A 19 6.30 -26.16 -27.71
CA GLU A 19 6.72 -27.49 -28.16
C GLU A 19 8.25 -27.66 -28.31
N ILE A 20 9.06 -26.76 -27.71
CA ILE A 20 10.53 -26.84 -27.71
C ILE A 20 11.01 -27.98 -26.82
N ILE A 21 10.34 -28.22 -25.69
CA ILE A 21 10.58 -29.33 -24.78
C ILE A 21 9.26 -30.07 -24.49
N LYS A 22 9.33 -31.40 -24.35
CA LYS A 22 8.13 -32.20 -24.10
C LYS A 22 7.55 -32.04 -22.71
N VAL A 23 8.39 -31.86 -21.69
CA VAL A 23 7.99 -31.81 -20.28
C VAL A 23 8.88 -30.82 -19.53
N ASN A 24 8.28 -30.06 -18.64
CA ASN A 24 9.03 -29.18 -17.75
C ASN A 24 9.79 -30.00 -16.69
N PRO A 25 11.13 -29.94 -16.62
CA PRO A 25 11.92 -30.66 -15.64
C PRO A 25 11.52 -30.41 -14.18
N PHE A 26 10.98 -29.23 -13.88
CA PHE A 26 10.52 -28.90 -12.52
C PHE A 26 9.36 -29.75 -12.02
N THR A 27 8.63 -30.45 -12.91
CA THR A 27 7.58 -31.39 -12.50
C THR A 27 8.14 -32.63 -11.81
N LYS A 28 9.42 -32.95 -12.05
CA LYS A 28 10.10 -34.09 -11.44
C LYS A 28 10.74 -33.79 -10.08
N ILE A 29 10.73 -32.50 -9.66
CA ILE A 29 11.29 -32.11 -8.35
C ILE A 29 10.27 -32.46 -7.27
N ASN A 30 10.72 -33.20 -6.26
CA ASN A 30 9.89 -33.53 -5.09
C ASN A 30 9.45 -32.26 -4.36
N ASN A 31 8.28 -32.28 -3.74
CA ASN A 31 7.75 -31.13 -3.02
C ASN A 31 8.64 -30.65 -1.86
N SER A 32 9.41 -31.57 -1.24
CA SER A 32 10.42 -31.27 -0.22
C SER A 32 11.55 -30.39 -0.74
N ASP A 33 11.93 -30.57 -2.02
CA ASP A 33 13.12 -29.96 -2.63
C ASP A 33 12.76 -28.66 -3.39
N LYS A 34 11.46 -28.40 -3.53
CA LYS A 34 10.98 -27.13 -4.14
C LYS A 34 11.32 -25.96 -3.27
N ILE A 35 11.88 -24.91 -3.88
CA ILE A 35 12.16 -23.64 -3.20
C ILE A 35 10.84 -23.01 -2.79
N ARG A 36 10.52 -23.06 -1.50
CA ARG A 36 9.31 -22.47 -0.93
C ARG A 36 9.43 -20.94 -0.90
N LEU A 37 8.29 -20.27 -1.00
CA LEU A 37 8.21 -18.84 -0.67
C LEU A 37 8.60 -18.67 0.80
N PRO A 38 9.54 -17.78 1.12
CA PRO A 38 9.76 -17.42 2.50
C PRO A 38 8.45 -16.85 3.07
N GLU A 39 8.09 -17.26 4.27
CA GLU A 39 6.97 -16.67 4.99
C GLU A 39 7.17 -15.15 5.08
N SER A 40 6.35 -14.38 4.39
CA SER A 40 6.41 -12.94 4.50
C SER A 40 5.69 -12.54 5.79
N LYS A 41 6.44 -12.26 6.86
CA LYS A 41 5.90 -11.58 8.04
C LYS A 41 5.51 -10.17 7.61
N ARG A 42 4.23 -10.00 7.22
CA ARG A 42 3.67 -8.69 6.89
C ARG A 42 3.60 -7.88 8.18
N SER A 43 4.31 -6.77 8.21
CA SER A 43 4.29 -5.85 9.34
C SER A 43 3.09 -4.93 9.19
N TYR A 44 2.35 -4.72 10.26
CA TYR A 44 1.28 -3.73 10.39
C TYR A 44 1.41 -2.99 11.72
N MET A 45 0.77 -1.86 11.87
CA MET A 45 0.74 -1.09 13.12
C MET A 45 -0.49 -1.45 13.93
N THR A 46 -0.32 -1.57 15.25
CA THR A 46 -1.44 -1.62 16.19
C THR A 46 -2.06 -0.23 16.34
N ILE A 47 -3.23 -0.14 16.92
CA ILE A 47 -3.91 1.15 17.17
C ILE A 47 -3.04 2.04 18.08
N GLU A 48 -2.38 1.46 19.08
CA GLU A 48 -1.48 2.16 20.01
C GLU A 48 -0.26 2.72 19.26
N GLU A 49 0.31 1.96 18.33
CA GLU A 49 1.43 2.42 17.51
C GLU A 49 1.01 3.53 16.53
N VAL A 50 -0.19 3.45 15.95
CA VAL A 50 -0.73 4.55 15.13
C VAL A 50 -0.91 5.81 15.97
N ARG A 51 -1.42 5.70 17.19
CA ARG A 51 -1.53 6.82 18.14
C ARG A 51 -0.17 7.40 18.50
N ALA A 52 0.85 6.57 18.72
CA ALA A 52 2.21 7.01 18.97
C ALA A 52 2.78 7.77 17.78
N LEU A 53 2.57 7.29 16.55
CA LEU A 53 2.94 8.00 15.33
C LEU A 53 2.26 9.36 15.21
N ILE A 54 0.96 9.44 15.50
CA ILE A 54 0.21 10.71 15.48
C ILE A 54 0.84 11.72 16.45
N GLY A 55 1.16 11.29 17.66
CA GLY A 55 1.76 12.15 18.69
C GLY A 55 3.24 12.50 18.45
N THR A 56 3.92 11.78 17.55
CA THR A 56 5.34 12.01 17.29
C THR A 56 5.52 13.05 16.18
N PRO A 57 6.29 14.15 16.41
CA PRO A 57 6.55 15.14 15.36
C PRO A 57 7.42 14.56 14.25
N MET A 58 7.17 14.99 13.01
CA MET A 58 7.92 14.64 11.82
C MET A 58 8.36 15.90 11.08
N LYS A 59 9.62 15.97 10.63
CA LYS A 59 10.14 17.16 9.90
C LYS A 59 9.39 17.42 8.59
N ASN A 60 8.93 16.36 7.92
CA ASN A 60 8.15 16.48 6.69
C ASN A 60 6.68 16.15 6.99
N GLU A 61 5.90 17.18 7.24
CA GLU A 61 4.47 17.06 7.59
C GLU A 61 3.65 16.45 6.46
N ALA A 62 3.95 16.74 5.20
CA ALA A 62 3.24 16.17 4.05
C ALA A 62 3.41 14.63 4.00
N VAL A 63 4.62 14.12 4.31
CA VAL A 63 4.85 12.67 4.39
C VAL A 63 4.12 12.05 5.58
N LYS A 64 4.07 12.73 6.74
CA LYS A 64 3.29 12.29 7.90
C LYS A 64 1.81 12.19 7.56
N GLN A 65 1.24 13.27 7.00
CA GLN A 65 -0.16 13.31 6.59
C GLN A 65 -0.50 12.21 5.59
N ALA A 66 0.31 12.04 4.53
CA ALA A 66 0.11 11.02 3.53
C ALA A 66 0.16 9.59 4.10
N TYR A 67 1.10 9.32 5.02
CA TYR A 67 1.22 8.02 5.68
C TYR A 67 -0.03 7.72 6.54
N LEU A 68 -0.42 8.66 7.39
CA LEU A 68 -1.59 8.50 8.27
C LEU A 68 -2.89 8.46 7.45
N PHE A 69 -3.03 9.28 6.41
CA PHE A 69 -4.12 9.17 5.46
C PHE A 69 -4.23 7.75 4.87
N SER A 70 -3.10 7.17 4.43
CA SER A 70 -3.06 5.79 3.93
C SER A 70 -3.46 4.75 5.00
N CYS A 71 -3.17 4.99 6.28
CA CYS A 71 -3.62 4.11 7.36
C CYS A 71 -5.15 4.07 7.49
N PHE A 72 -5.86 5.11 7.05
CA PHE A 72 -7.32 5.23 7.19
C PHE A 72 -8.09 5.08 5.87
N CYS A 73 -7.40 5.02 4.72
CA CYS A 73 -8.04 4.80 3.43
C CYS A 73 -7.48 3.63 2.63
N GLY A 74 -6.33 3.07 3.04
CA GLY A 74 -5.75 1.88 2.43
C GLY A 74 -5.11 2.09 1.06
N LEU A 75 -4.93 3.32 0.57
CA LEU A 75 -4.31 3.60 -0.73
C LEU A 75 -2.83 3.21 -0.75
N ARG A 76 -2.34 2.79 -1.94
CA ARG A 76 -0.91 2.57 -2.15
C ARG A 76 -0.17 3.90 -2.27
N ILE A 77 1.14 3.88 -2.02
CA ILE A 77 2.00 5.06 -2.19
C ILE A 77 1.91 5.65 -3.61
N SER A 78 1.82 4.80 -4.65
CA SER A 78 1.64 5.24 -6.03
C SER A 78 0.35 6.03 -6.23
N ASP A 79 -0.73 5.55 -5.61
CA ASP A 79 -2.05 6.15 -5.75
C ASP A 79 -2.10 7.50 -5.01
N ILE A 80 -1.46 7.59 -3.84
CA ILE A 80 -1.38 8.84 -3.06
C ILE A 80 -0.50 9.88 -3.76
N ILE A 81 0.62 9.48 -4.35
CA ILE A 81 1.49 10.41 -5.10
C ILE A 81 0.77 10.96 -6.33
N SER A 82 -0.04 10.13 -7.00
CA SER A 82 -0.78 10.56 -8.20
C SER A 82 -2.12 11.23 -7.88
N LEU A 83 -2.58 11.20 -6.63
CA LEU A 83 -3.89 11.74 -6.24
C LEU A 83 -3.95 13.24 -6.46
N LYS A 84 -4.94 13.69 -7.22
CA LYS A 84 -5.20 15.10 -7.53
C LYS A 84 -6.50 15.57 -6.87
N TRP A 85 -6.64 16.88 -6.74
CA TRP A 85 -7.86 17.47 -6.17
C TRP A 85 -9.11 17.19 -7.00
N LYS A 86 -9.01 16.98 -8.30
CA LYS A 86 -10.14 16.55 -9.14
C LYS A 86 -10.67 15.16 -8.81
N ASP A 87 -9.83 14.32 -8.20
CA ASP A 87 -10.20 12.96 -7.81
C ASP A 87 -10.93 12.92 -6.46
N VAL A 88 -10.98 14.07 -5.76
CA VAL A 88 -11.67 14.25 -4.47
C VAL A 88 -13.00 14.94 -4.70
N PHE A 89 -14.11 14.33 -4.36
CA PHE A 89 -15.43 14.89 -4.53
C PHE A 89 -16.38 14.54 -3.39
N VAL A 90 -17.49 15.25 -3.30
CA VAL A 90 -18.55 14.98 -2.32
C VAL A 90 -19.73 14.33 -3.03
N ASP A 91 -20.15 13.18 -2.55
CA ASP A 91 -21.34 12.48 -2.99
C ASP A 91 -22.27 12.25 -1.79
N ARG A 92 -23.49 12.75 -1.86
CA ARG A 92 -24.51 12.64 -0.79
C ARG A 92 -23.99 13.07 0.60
N GLY A 93 -23.20 14.12 0.65
CA GLY A 93 -22.61 14.64 1.89
C GLY A 93 -21.39 13.89 2.40
N GLN A 94 -20.90 12.87 1.68
CA GLN A 94 -19.72 12.09 2.03
C GLN A 94 -18.59 12.36 1.04
N TYR A 95 -17.38 12.62 1.56
CA TYR A 95 -16.18 12.70 0.75
C TYR A 95 -15.81 11.33 0.18
N ARG A 96 -15.50 11.33 -1.11
CA ARG A 96 -15.06 10.14 -1.86
C ARG A 96 -13.84 10.44 -2.72
N LEU A 97 -13.09 9.39 -3.03
CA LEU A 97 -11.99 9.43 -3.99
C LEU A 97 -12.34 8.61 -5.22
N ALA A 98 -12.08 9.17 -6.41
CA ALA A 98 -12.07 8.42 -7.65
C ALA A 98 -10.64 7.90 -7.89
N VAL A 99 -10.38 6.62 -7.64
CA VAL A 99 -9.05 6.00 -7.82
C VAL A 99 -9.12 5.00 -8.96
N SER A 100 -8.32 5.22 -10.01
CA SER A 100 -8.20 4.25 -11.10
C SER A 100 -7.26 3.12 -10.71
N MET A 101 -7.78 1.90 -10.67
CA MET A 101 -6.94 0.71 -10.46
C MET A 101 -6.03 0.48 -11.67
N GLN A 102 -4.72 0.38 -11.45
CA GLN A 102 -3.75 0.15 -12.52
C GLN A 102 -4.01 -1.13 -13.36
N LYS A 103 -4.66 -2.13 -12.77
CA LYS A 103 -4.93 -3.41 -13.44
C LYS A 103 -6.17 -3.39 -14.32
N THR A 104 -7.26 -2.77 -13.89
CA THR A 104 -8.57 -2.82 -14.56
C THR A 104 -8.93 -1.54 -15.29
N LYS A 105 -8.22 -0.43 -15.00
CA LYS A 105 -8.53 0.93 -15.48
C LYS A 105 -9.93 1.44 -15.10
N GLU A 106 -10.69 0.68 -14.33
CA GLU A 106 -11.99 1.11 -13.82
C GLU A 106 -11.83 2.00 -12.61
N PRO A 107 -12.56 3.13 -12.51
CA PRO A 107 -12.52 3.97 -11.33
C PRO A 107 -13.22 3.27 -10.16
N ILE A 108 -12.55 3.20 -9.02
CA ILE A 108 -13.17 2.81 -7.75
C ILE A 108 -13.48 4.08 -6.98
N TYR A 109 -14.69 4.17 -6.47
CA TYR A 109 -15.13 5.28 -5.63
C TYR A 109 -15.00 4.90 -4.16
N LEU A 110 -13.88 5.32 -3.55
CA LEU A 110 -13.55 5.00 -2.16
C LEU A 110 -14.15 6.06 -1.23
N PRO A 111 -15.08 5.73 -0.33
CA PRO A 111 -15.54 6.66 0.69
C PRO A 111 -14.43 6.95 1.71
N LEU A 112 -14.31 8.22 2.11
CA LEU A 112 -13.36 8.64 3.13
C LEU A 112 -14.02 8.65 4.51
N SER A 113 -13.36 8.05 5.49
CA SER A 113 -13.75 8.16 6.89
C SER A 113 -13.43 9.54 7.45
N PRO A 114 -14.11 9.99 8.52
CA PRO A 114 -13.75 11.24 9.21
C PRO A 114 -12.29 11.25 9.66
N GLU A 115 -11.75 10.09 10.06
CA GLU A 115 -10.34 9.93 10.44
C GLU A 115 -9.40 10.15 9.25
N ALA A 116 -9.72 9.63 8.08
CA ALA A 116 -8.94 9.88 6.87
C ALA A 116 -8.93 11.37 6.51
N LEU A 117 -10.08 12.04 6.61
CA LEU A 117 -10.19 13.47 6.31
C LEU A 117 -9.32 14.36 7.20
N LYS A 118 -9.11 13.99 8.47
CA LYS A 118 -8.20 14.72 9.38
C LYS A 118 -6.76 14.79 8.86
N TRP A 119 -6.35 13.82 8.05
CA TRP A 119 -5.00 13.72 7.51
C TRP A 119 -4.89 14.17 6.06
N MET A 120 -6.00 14.54 5.45
CA MET A 120 -5.98 15.16 4.13
C MET A 120 -5.64 16.66 4.31
N PRO A 121 -4.65 17.20 3.57
CA PRO A 121 -4.32 18.62 3.65
C PRO A 121 -5.48 19.48 3.17
N GLU A 122 -5.52 20.72 3.60
CA GLU A 122 -6.46 21.72 3.06
C GLU A 122 -6.10 22.04 1.60
N ARG A 123 -7.12 22.21 0.77
CA ARG A 123 -6.90 22.51 -0.64
C ARG A 123 -6.30 23.90 -0.86
N GLY A 124 -6.72 24.88 -0.07
CA GLY A 124 -6.27 26.26 -0.23
C GLY A 124 -6.52 26.79 -1.66
N GLU A 125 -5.49 27.42 -2.23
CA GLU A 125 -5.52 27.97 -3.60
C GLU A 125 -5.21 26.96 -4.70
N LYS A 126 -5.00 25.68 -4.36
CA LYS A 126 -4.67 24.62 -5.33
C LYS A 126 -5.81 24.40 -6.32
N THR A 127 -5.43 24.19 -7.57
CA THR A 127 -6.36 23.87 -8.67
C THR A 127 -6.81 22.41 -8.61
N SER A 128 -7.75 22.03 -9.46
CA SER A 128 -8.19 20.64 -9.57
C SER A 128 -7.11 19.70 -10.10
N GLU A 129 -6.14 20.21 -10.86
CA GLU A 129 -5.05 19.42 -11.45
C GLU A 129 -3.85 19.28 -10.53
N ASP A 130 -3.79 20.02 -9.43
CA ASP A 130 -2.70 19.92 -8.46
C ASP A 130 -2.81 18.66 -7.61
N HIS A 131 -1.66 18.16 -7.17
CA HIS A 131 -1.63 17.02 -6.25
C HIS A 131 -2.19 17.38 -4.87
N VAL A 132 -2.91 16.44 -4.27
CA VAL A 132 -3.40 16.56 -2.90
C VAL A 132 -2.23 16.64 -1.93
N PHE A 133 -1.24 15.77 -2.11
CA PHE A 133 -0.03 15.71 -1.29
C PHE A 133 1.20 16.10 -2.11
N ASP A 134 2.00 17.04 -1.62
CA ASP A 134 3.29 17.43 -2.20
C ASP A 134 4.38 16.51 -1.63
N LEU A 135 4.60 15.38 -2.29
CA LEU A 135 5.45 14.31 -1.78
C LEU A 135 6.77 14.19 -2.56
N PRO A 136 7.88 13.88 -1.87
CA PRO A 136 9.12 13.52 -2.54
C PRO A 136 9.02 12.12 -3.18
N SER A 137 10.12 11.66 -3.78
CA SER A 137 10.17 10.31 -4.38
C SER A 137 9.85 9.20 -3.36
N PRO A 138 9.30 8.04 -3.81
CA PRO A 138 8.97 6.92 -2.92
C PRO A 138 10.15 6.42 -2.08
N THR A 139 11.36 6.49 -2.63
CA THR A 139 12.58 6.12 -1.92
C THR A 139 12.86 7.09 -0.77
N MET A 140 12.73 8.40 -1.03
CA MET A 140 12.92 9.44 -0.01
C MET A 140 11.85 9.33 1.07
N ILE A 141 10.60 9.10 0.72
CA ILE A 141 9.51 8.88 1.69
C ILE A 141 9.89 7.75 2.66
N ASN A 142 10.30 6.58 2.14
CA ASN A 142 10.68 5.46 3.01
C ASN A 142 11.93 5.74 3.86
N THR A 143 12.83 6.61 3.39
CA THR A 143 13.98 7.06 4.17
C THR A 143 13.56 7.96 5.34
N LEU A 144 12.61 8.86 5.10
CA LEU A 144 12.08 9.78 6.13
C LEU A 144 11.21 9.05 7.18
N LEU A 145 10.49 8.02 6.77
CA LEU A 145 9.61 7.24 7.66
C LEU A 145 10.37 6.48 8.75
N LYS A 146 11.56 5.95 8.45
CA LYS A 146 12.33 5.11 9.40
C LYS A 146 12.70 5.84 10.71
N PRO A 147 13.32 7.04 10.69
CA PRO A 147 13.65 7.75 11.93
C PRO A 147 12.38 8.19 12.68
N TRP A 148 11.30 8.51 11.99
CA TRP A 148 10.02 8.84 12.60
C TRP A 148 9.41 7.67 13.35
N ALA A 149 9.38 6.48 12.76
CA ALA A 149 8.93 5.26 13.43
C ALA A 149 9.78 4.96 14.67
N LYS A 150 11.11 5.09 14.55
CA LYS A 150 12.02 4.89 15.69
C LYS A 150 11.76 5.91 16.81
N ALA A 151 11.51 7.18 16.49
CA ALA A 151 11.16 8.22 17.46
C ALA A 151 9.81 7.93 18.16
N ALA A 152 8.88 7.26 17.47
CA ALA A 152 7.61 6.81 18.03
C ALA A 152 7.73 5.50 18.84
N GLY A 153 8.94 4.96 19.05
CA GLY A 153 9.17 3.71 19.78
C GLY A 153 8.82 2.45 19.01
N ILE A 154 8.69 2.53 17.67
CA ILE A 154 8.33 1.40 16.82
C ILE A 154 9.60 0.72 16.30
N ASP A 155 9.88 -0.48 16.81
CA ASP A 155 11.04 -1.30 16.44
C ASP A 155 10.60 -2.52 15.62
N LYS A 156 10.11 -2.27 14.42
CA LYS A 156 9.78 -3.30 13.44
C LYS A 156 9.97 -2.81 12.01
N ARG A 157 9.92 -3.71 11.04
CA ARG A 157 10.02 -3.34 9.63
C ARG A 157 8.93 -2.33 9.28
N PHE A 158 9.35 -1.11 8.94
CA PHE A 158 8.49 0.02 8.67
C PHE A 158 8.76 0.58 7.28
N SER A 159 7.73 0.74 6.50
CA SER A 159 7.75 1.34 5.17
C SER A 159 6.38 1.94 4.87
N PHE A 160 6.25 2.71 3.80
CA PHE A 160 4.93 3.24 3.43
C PHE A 160 3.89 2.13 3.22
N HIS A 161 4.30 0.99 2.70
CA HIS A 161 3.38 -0.15 2.49
C HIS A 161 2.77 -0.71 3.78
N THR A 162 3.43 -0.47 4.91
CA THR A 162 2.92 -0.86 6.24
C THR A 162 1.58 -0.15 6.56
N SER A 163 1.36 1.08 6.08
CA SER A 163 0.09 1.81 6.27
C SER A 163 -1.11 1.06 5.69
N ARG A 164 -0.96 0.51 4.48
CA ARG A 164 -2.03 -0.27 3.85
C ARG A 164 -2.30 -1.60 4.57
N HIS A 165 -1.27 -2.26 5.10
CA HIS A 165 -1.47 -3.46 5.94
C HIS A 165 -2.16 -3.09 7.25
N THR A 166 -1.83 -1.94 7.82
CA THR A 166 -2.49 -1.39 9.02
C THR A 166 -3.97 -1.14 8.75
N PHE A 167 -4.31 -0.48 7.64
CA PHE A 167 -5.71 -0.28 7.22
C PHE A 167 -6.46 -1.61 7.13
N ALA A 168 -5.91 -2.58 6.38
CA ALA A 168 -6.55 -3.87 6.19
C ALA A 168 -6.79 -4.61 7.52
N THR A 169 -5.78 -4.59 8.41
CA THR A 169 -5.91 -5.23 9.74
C THR A 169 -6.95 -4.51 10.61
N MET A 170 -6.95 -3.17 10.63
CA MET A 170 -7.96 -2.40 11.36
C MET A 170 -9.38 -2.68 10.87
N MET A 171 -9.59 -2.72 9.55
CA MET A 171 -10.89 -3.02 8.96
C MET A 171 -11.38 -4.41 9.34
N LEU A 172 -10.51 -5.43 9.29
CA LEU A 172 -10.84 -6.78 9.72
C LEU A 172 -11.16 -6.86 11.22
N THR A 173 -10.42 -6.13 12.05
CA THR A 173 -10.67 -6.06 13.51
C THR A 173 -12.02 -5.40 13.81
N LEU A 174 -12.46 -4.46 12.96
CA LEU A 174 -13.76 -3.81 13.05
C LEU A 174 -14.90 -4.63 12.42
N GLY A 175 -14.63 -5.85 11.97
CA GLY A 175 -15.65 -6.76 11.43
C GLY A 175 -15.93 -6.60 9.93
N ALA A 176 -15.08 -5.89 9.19
CA ALA A 176 -15.22 -5.82 7.74
C ALA A 176 -14.88 -7.17 7.09
N ASP A 177 -15.61 -7.52 6.04
CA ASP A 177 -15.37 -8.72 5.25
C ASP A 177 -14.03 -8.67 4.49
N LEU A 178 -13.37 -9.83 4.35
CA LEU A 178 -12.11 -9.98 3.62
C LEU A 178 -12.19 -9.51 2.16
N TYR A 179 -13.32 -9.71 1.50
CA TYR A 179 -13.53 -9.26 0.11
C TYR A 179 -13.63 -7.73 0.00
N THR A 180 -14.14 -7.07 1.04
CA THR A 180 -14.26 -5.61 1.08
C THR A 180 -12.92 -4.93 1.36
N THR A 181 -11.97 -5.64 1.97
CA THR A 181 -10.66 -5.09 2.40
C THR A 181 -9.49 -5.43 1.46
N SER A 182 -9.66 -6.28 0.49
CA SER A 182 -8.60 -6.69 -0.46
C SER A 182 -8.64 -5.90 -1.79
#